data_1b30d0acf844280ae135891656dea56a
#
_entry.id   1b30d0acf844280ae135891656dea56a
#
_cell.length_a   1.000
_cell.length_b   1.000
_cell.length_c   1.000
_cell.angle_alpha   90.00
_cell.angle_beta   90.00
_cell.angle_gamma   90.00
#
_symmetry.space_group_name_H-M   'P 1'
#
loop_
_entity.id
_entity.type
_entity.pdbx_description
1 polymer ?
#
loop_
_entity_poly.entity_id
_entity_poly.type
_entity_poly.pdbx_seq_one_letter_code
_entity_poly.pdbx_strand_id
1 'polypeptide(L)'
;MKALLINGSPRPNGCTFTALTELANTLEAEGIETEIVHVGNKDIRGCIACRRCHSTGSNKCVFDDIVNEVAPKLAEADAFVIGAPVYFGSPAGGAISFMDRLFFSTLNIDKTMKVGASVVTCRRGGNTASYDVLNKYFTMCGMPVASSQYWNMVYGGSPEEVLEDKEGLQTMRTLGR
;
A
#
# COMPACT_ATOMS: atom_id res chain seq x y z
N MET A 1 5.35 12.57 12.85
CA MET A 1 5.23 11.98 11.50
C MET A 1 4.07 11.00 11.49
N LYS A 2 3.42 10.86 10.33
CA LYS A 2 2.27 9.97 10.14
C LYS A 2 2.50 9.04 8.95
N ALA A 3 2.31 7.76 9.14
CA ALA A 3 2.35 6.75 8.08
C ALA A 3 0.94 6.22 7.79
N LEU A 4 0.53 6.31 6.53
CA LEU A 4 -0.72 5.75 6.04
C LEU A 4 -0.45 4.39 5.40
N LEU A 5 -1.01 3.33 6.00
CA LEU A 5 -0.85 1.96 5.52
C LEU A 5 -2.15 1.48 4.87
N ILE A 6 -2.07 0.96 3.67
CA ILE A 6 -3.23 0.47 2.92
C ILE A 6 -3.22 -1.05 2.89
N ASN A 7 -4.26 -1.66 3.42
CA ASN A 7 -4.49 -3.09 3.27
C ASN A 7 -5.32 -3.35 2.00
N GLY A 8 -4.63 -3.72 0.92
CA GLY A 8 -5.21 -4.08 -0.37
C GLY A 8 -5.67 -5.53 -0.49
N SER A 9 -5.62 -6.31 0.59
CA SER A 9 -6.10 -7.70 0.60
C SER A 9 -7.62 -7.76 0.64
N PRO A 10 -8.29 -8.66 -0.11
CA PRO A 10 -9.72 -8.90 0.05
C PRO A 10 -10.11 -9.40 1.44
N ARG A 11 -9.15 -9.97 2.19
CA ARG A 11 -9.36 -10.43 3.56
C ARG A 11 -8.93 -9.36 4.55
N PRO A 12 -9.86 -8.80 5.37
CA PRO A 12 -9.53 -7.70 6.28
C PRO A 12 -8.44 -8.08 7.31
N ASN A 13 -8.49 -9.31 7.83
CA ASN A 13 -7.55 -9.84 8.83
C ASN A 13 -6.71 -10.99 8.27
N GLY A 14 -6.27 -10.88 7.00
CA GLY A 14 -5.46 -11.90 6.33
C GLY A 14 -3.96 -11.66 6.47
N CYS A 15 -3.16 -12.42 5.71
CA CYS A 15 -1.70 -12.35 5.72
C CYS A 15 -1.16 -10.92 5.56
N THR A 16 -1.75 -10.13 4.65
CA THR A 16 -1.33 -8.76 4.41
C THR A 16 -1.57 -7.86 5.62
N PHE A 17 -2.71 -8.01 6.28
CA PHE A 17 -2.99 -7.28 7.52
C PHE A 17 -2.01 -7.64 8.64
N THR A 18 -1.68 -8.94 8.80
CA THR A 18 -0.68 -9.40 9.78
C THR A 18 0.68 -8.76 9.53
N ALA A 19 1.15 -8.75 8.27
CA ALA A 19 2.41 -8.11 7.90
C ALA A 19 2.40 -6.59 8.14
N LEU A 20 1.31 -5.90 7.76
CA LEU A 20 1.16 -4.46 8.01
C LEU A 20 1.05 -4.12 9.49
N THR A 21 0.47 -4.98 10.30
CA THR A 21 0.40 -4.80 11.76
C THR A 21 1.78 -4.87 12.39
N GLU A 22 2.63 -5.82 11.98
CA GLU A 22 4.01 -5.91 12.46
C GLU A 22 4.81 -4.63 12.09
N LEU A 23 4.62 -4.13 10.88
CA LEU A 23 5.21 -2.87 10.45
C LEU A 23 4.68 -1.68 11.27
N ALA A 24 3.36 -1.58 11.44
CA ALA A 24 2.73 -0.49 12.20
C ALA A 24 3.21 -0.46 13.65
N ASN A 25 3.24 -1.61 14.33
CA ASN A 25 3.75 -1.72 15.71
C ASN A 25 5.20 -1.22 15.81
N THR A 26 6.01 -1.50 14.80
CA THR A 26 7.42 -1.03 14.79
C THR A 26 7.49 0.48 14.56
N LEU A 27 6.74 1.02 13.61
CA LEU A 27 6.67 2.47 13.37
C LEU A 27 6.20 3.24 14.61
N GLU A 28 5.19 2.72 15.31
CA GLU A 28 4.67 3.31 16.55
C GLU A 28 5.72 3.27 17.68
N ALA A 29 6.49 2.19 17.77
CA ALA A 29 7.61 2.12 18.72
C ALA A 29 8.72 3.15 18.42
N GLU A 30 8.87 3.56 17.16
CA GLU A 30 9.77 4.63 16.72
C GLU A 30 9.11 6.04 16.79
N GLY A 31 7.90 6.15 17.35
CA GLY A 31 7.19 7.42 17.54
C GLY A 31 6.48 7.96 16.29
N ILE A 32 6.20 7.11 15.30
CA ILE A 32 5.47 7.46 14.09
C ILE A 32 4.02 7.03 14.23
N GLU A 33 3.08 7.96 14.14
CA GLU A 33 1.64 7.66 14.12
C GLU A 33 1.29 6.81 12.91
N THR A 34 0.49 5.76 13.09
CA THR A 34 0.06 4.88 12.00
C THR A 34 -1.46 4.84 11.83
N GLU A 35 -1.90 4.68 10.60
CA GLU A 35 -3.29 4.40 10.28
C GLU A 35 -3.35 3.29 9.21
N ILE A 36 -4.00 2.16 9.50
CA ILE A 36 -4.24 1.09 8.52
C ILE A 36 -5.65 1.24 7.95
N VAL A 37 -5.76 1.48 6.64
CA VAL A 37 -7.03 1.56 5.92
C VAL A 37 -7.23 0.32 5.07
N HIS A 38 -8.33 -0.40 5.26
CA HIS A 38 -8.68 -1.58 4.47
C HIS A 38 -9.47 -1.20 3.23
N VAL A 39 -8.92 -1.48 2.05
CA VAL A 39 -9.53 -1.17 0.75
C VAL A 39 -9.81 -2.42 -0.10
N GLY A 40 -9.16 -3.53 0.17
CA GLY A 40 -9.14 -4.70 -0.72
C GLY A 40 -10.47 -5.44 -0.89
N ASN A 41 -11.45 -5.23 0.01
CA ASN A 41 -12.80 -5.81 -0.11
C ASN A 41 -13.85 -4.79 -0.55
N LYS A 42 -13.44 -3.59 -0.92
CA LYS A 42 -14.33 -2.55 -1.43
C LYS A 42 -14.58 -2.74 -2.93
N ASP A 43 -15.75 -2.33 -3.37
CA ASP A 43 -16.07 -2.32 -4.81
C ASP A 43 -15.38 -1.13 -5.48
N ILE A 44 -14.14 -1.37 -5.93
CA ILE A 44 -13.29 -0.36 -6.56
C ILE A 44 -13.11 -0.73 -8.03
N ARG A 45 -13.81 -0.01 -8.90
CA ARG A 45 -13.58 -0.16 -10.34
C ARG A 45 -12.29 0.54 -10.79
N GLY A 46 -11.72 0.09 -11.90
CA GLY A 46 -10.54 0.69 -12.51
C GLY A 46 -10.78 2.12 -13.01
N CYS A 47 -9.69 2.85 -13.24
CA CYS A 47 -9.73 4.20 -13.81
C CYS A 47 -10.29 4.16 -15.26
N ILE A 48 -11.27 5.01 -15.56
CA ILE A 48 -11.88 5.14 -16.91
C ILE A 48 -11.24 6.26 -17.74
N ALA A 49 -10.13 6.82 -17.30
CA ALA A 49 -9.39 7.88 -17.97
C ALA A 49 -10.24 9.13 -18.35
N CYS A 50 -11.29 9.44 -17.61
CA CYS A 50 -12.18 10.57 -17.88
C CYS A 50 -11.53 11.95 -17.61
N ARG A 51 -10.38 12.00 -16.94
CA ARG A 51 -9.60 13.18 -16.58
C ARG A 51 -10.35 14.26 -15.77
N ARG A 52 -11.52 13.97 -15.23
CA ARG A 52 -12.30 14.94 -14.46
C ARG A 52 -11.57 15.44 -13.21
N CYS A 53 -10.82 14.57 -12.54
CA CYS A 53 -9.98 14.94 -11.40
C CYS A 53 -8.93 16.01 -11.74
N HIS A 54 -8.42 16.02 -12.98
CA HIS A 54 -7.47 17.03 -13.46
C HIS A 54 -8.17 18.30 -13.91
N SER A 55 -9.25 18.19 -14.68
CA SER A 55 -9.95 19.36 -15.24
C SER A 55 -10.59 20.24 -14.17
N THR A 56 -10.99 19.66 -13.02
CA THR A 56 -11.55 20.38 -11.89
C THR A 56 -10.53 20.82 -10.85
N GLY A 57 -9.31 20.26 -10.90
CA GLY A 57 -8.28 20.49 -9.87
C GLY A 57 -8.66 20.01 -8.46
N SER A 58 -9.74 19.20 -8.35
CA SER A 58 -10.34 18.84 -7.07
C SER A 58 -9.57 17.78 -6.29
N ASN A 59 -8.59 17.11 -6.91
CA ASN A 59 -7.92 15.91 -6.38
C ASN A 59 -8.88 14.77 -5.99
N LYS A 60 -10.08 14.76 -6.60
CA LYS A 60 -11.11 13.73 -6.37
C LYS A 60 -11.41 12.97 -7.64
N CYS A 61 -11.55 11.66 -7.50
CA CYS A 61 -12.06 10.83 -8.58
C CYS A 61 -13.55 11.11 -8.81
N VAL A 62 -14.03 10.87 -10.05
CA VAL A 62 -15.46 11.00 -10.39
C VAL A 62 -16.34 9.98 -9.65
N PHE A 63 -15.77 8.84 -9.29
CA PHE A 63 -16.46 7.82 -8.49
C PHE A 63 -16.29 8.15 -7.01
N ASP A 64 -17.41 8.32 -6.33
CA ASP A 64 -17.45 8.67 -4.91
C ASP A 64 -17.41 7.37 -4.08
N ASP A 65 -16.20 6.97 -3.72
CA ASP A 65 -15.89 5.76 -2.97
C ASP A 65 -14.65 5.96 -2.09
N ILE A 66 -14.15 4.88 -1.52
CA ILE A 66 -13.00 4.84 -0.61
C ILE A 66 -11.76 5.57 -1.16
N VAL A 67 -11.59 5.67 -2.49
CA VAL A 67 -10.47 6.41 -3.09
C VAL A 67 -10.53 7.88 -2.70
N ASN A 68 -11.71 8.49 -2.73
CA ASN A 68 -11.92 9.89 -2.36
C ASN A 68 -11.79 10.12 -0.84
N GLU A 69 -12.08 9.11 -0.03
CA GLU A 69 -11.90 9.16 1.42
C GLU A 69 -10.41 9.10 1.82
N VAL A 70 -9.60 8.36 1.04
CA VAL A 70 -8.15 8.19 1.31
C VAL A 70 -7.32 9.33 0.72
N ALA A 71 -7.76 9.99 -0.33
CA ALA A 71 -7.01 11.07 -0.97
C ALA A 71 -6.54 12.19 -0.01
N PRO A 72 -7.38 12.74 0.90
CA PRO A 72 -6.93 13.71 1.89
C PRO A 72 -5.93 13.12 2.91
N LYS A 73 -6.10 11.85 3.29
CA LYS A 73 -5.16 11.17 4.20
C LYS A 73 -3.77 11.03 3.58
N LEU A 74 -3.70 10.74 2.26
CA LEU A 74 -2.43 10.72 1.52
C LEU A 74 -1.77 12.11 1.52
N ALA A 75 -2.55 13.18 1.39
CA ALA A 75 -2.01 14.54 1.43
C ALA A 75 -1.35 14.87 2.78
N GLU A 76 -1.94 14.42 3.87
CA GLU A 76 -1.50 14.67 5.25
C GLU A 76 -0.36 13.75 5.72
N ALA A 77 -0.24 12.54 5.14
CA ALA A 77 0.76 11.56 5.55
C ALA A 77 2.17 11.93 5.08
N ASP A 78 3.17 11.60 5.89
CA ASP A 78 4.60 11.69 5.56
C ASP A 78 5.08 10.43 4.84
N ALA A 79 4.43 9.29 5.11
CA ALA A 79 4.71 8.00 4.47
C ALA A 79 3.43 7.31 3.99
N PHE A 80 3.53 6.60 2.89
CA PHE A 80 2.45 5.80 2.31
C PHE A 80 2.93 4.38 2.03
N VAL A 81 2.27 3.41 2.64
CA VAL A 81 2.58 1.99 2.47
C VAL A 81 1.40 1.27 1.83
N ILE A 82 1.65 0.50 0.77
CA ILE A 82 0.65 -0.40 0.19
C ILE A 82 1.00 -1.85 0.49
N GLY A 83 0.13 -2.54 1.19
CA GLY A 83 0.18 -3.99 1.37
C GLY A 83 -0.76 -4.68 0.39
N ALA A 84 -0.29 -5.68 -0.36
CA ALA A 84 -1.12 -6.46 -1.26
C ALA A 84 -0.72 -7.94 -1.31
N PRO A 85 -1.71 -8.85 -1.43
CA PRO A 85 -1.42 -10.25 -1.70
C PRO A 85 -1.16 -10.47 -3.19
N VAL A 86 -0.41 -11.53 -3.49
CA VAL A 86 -0.17 -11.96 -4.87
C VAL A 86 -1.34 -12.79 -5.38
N TYR A 87 -1.88 -12.40 -6.54
CA TYR A 87 -2.84 -13.16 -7.33
C TYR A 87 -2.30 -13.34 -8.75
N PHE A 88 -2.05 -14.60 -9.17
CA PHE A 88 -1.51 -14.92 -10.50
C PHE A 88 -0.24 -14.15 -10.89
N GLY A 89 0.67 -13.96 -9.92
CA GLY A 89 1.94 -13.25 -10.16
C GLY A 89 1.84 -11.73 -10.22
N SER A 90 0.70 -11.16 -9.84
CA SER A 90 0.44 -9.72 -9.79
C SER A 90 -0.18 -9.33 -8.43
N PRO A 91 -0.14 -8.07 -8.00
CA PRO A 91 -0.93 -7.64 -6.86
C PRO A 91 -2.42 -7.87 -7.11
N ALA A 92 -3.20 -8.08 -6.05
CA ALA A 92 -4.66 -8.21 -6.15
C ALA A 92 -5.26 -7.06 -6.96
N GLY A 93 -6.15 -7.37 -7.92
CA GLY A 93 -6.71 -6.38 -8.85
C GLY A 93 -7.39 -5.19 -8.20
N GLY A 94 -8.07 -5.41 -7.06
CA GLY A 94 -8.65 -4.31 -6.27
C GLY A 94 -7.61 -3.34 -5.74
N ALA A 95 -6.45 -3.84 -5.30
CA ALA A 95 -5.34 -2.99 -4.86
C ALA A 95 -4.80 -2.13 -6.02
N ILE A 96 -4.65 -2.72 -7.21
CA ILE A 96 -4.22 -1.98 -8.41
C ILE A 96 -5.25 -0.93 -8.82
N SER A 97 -6.54 -1.29 -8.88
CA SER A 97 -7.60 -0.32 -9.20
C SER A 97 -7.64 0.86 -8.22
N PHE A 98 -7.40 0.58 -6.94
CA PHE A 98 -7.26 1.61 -5.91
C PHE A 98 -6.05 2.51 -6.18
N MET A 99 -4.87 1.94 -6.38
CA MET A 99 -3.62 2.67 -6.61
C MET A 99 -3.70 3.53 -7.88
N ASP A 100 -4.18 2.97 -9.01
CA ASP A 100 -4.37 3.71 -10.26
C ASP A 100 -5.21 4.96 -10.04
N ARG A 101 -6.34 4.81 -9.36
CA ARG A 101 -7.27 5.92 -9.15
C ARG A 101 -6.77 6.92 -8.12
N LEU A 102 -6.21 6.44 -7.01
CA LEU A 102 -5.68 7.32 -5.97
C LEU A 102 -4.54 8.18 -6.54
N PHE A 103 -3.53 7.55 -7.11
CA PHE A 103 -2.36 8.27 -7.61
C PHE A 103 -2.68 9.17 -8.79
N PHE A 104 -3.54 8.71 -9.71
CA PHE A 104 -3.96 9.55 -10.84
C PHE A 104 -4.84 10.73 -10.43
N SER A 105 -5.78 10.54 -9.50
CA SER A 105 -6.64 11.65 -9.06
C SER A 105 -5.91 12.68 -8.21
N THR A 106 -4.82 12.30 -7.57
CA THR A 106 -4.05 13.17 -6.67
C THR A 106 -2.74 13.67 -7.27
N LEU A 107 -2.60 13.70 -8.61
CA LEU A 107 -1.36 14.15 -9.26
C LEU A 107 -0.96 15.60 -8.88
N ASN A 108 -1.93 16.45 -8.55
CA ASN A 108 -1.66 17.83 -8.11
C ASN A 108 -1.25 17.93 -6.62
N ILE A 109 -1.34 16.84 -5.85
CA ILE A 109 -0.79 16.77 -4.50
C ILE A 109 0.70 16.50 -4.63
N ASP A 110 1.52 17.36 -4.05
CA ASP A 110 2.96 17.12 -4.00
C ASP A 110 3.24 15.91 -3.11
N LYS A 111 3.85 14.89 -3.72
CA LYS A 111 4.27 13.64 -3.06
C LYS A 111 5.79 13.53 -2.98
N THR A 112 6.50 14.52 -3.53
CA THR A 112 7.96 14.55 -3.50
C THR A 112 8.45 14.47 -2.06
N MET A 113 9.33 13.52 -1.80
CA MET A 113 9.88 13.23 -0.47
C MET A 113 8.91 12.61 0.55
N LYS A 114 7.63 12.36 0.23
CA LYS A 114 6.85 11.43 1.03
C LYS A 114 7.40 10.01 0.83
N VAL A 115 7.64 9.29 1.91
CA VAL A 115 8.24 7.97 1.82
C VAL A 115 7.22 6.96 1.29
N GLY A 116 7.57 6.23 0.24
CA GLY A 116 6.76 5.14 -0.29
C GLY A 116 7.31 3.78 0.11
N ALA A 117 6.45 2.81 0.42
CA ALA A 117 6.84 1.41 0.57
C ALA A 117 5.74 0.47 0.09
N SER A 118 6.14 -0.66 -0.48
CA SER A 118 5.24 -1.77 -0.77
C SER A 118 5.55 -2.98 0.10
N VAL A 119 4.51 -3.65 0.57
CA VAL A 119 4.57 -4.91 1.32
C VAL A 119 3.80 -5.96 0.53
N VAL A 120 4.44 -7.04 0.15
CA VAL A 120 3.83 -8.09 -0.66
C VAL A 120 3.75 -9.39 0.13
N THR A 121 2.56 -9.97 0.18
CA THR A 121 2.35 -11.27 0.81
C THR A 121 2.00 -12.33 -0.23
N CYS A 122 2.62 -13.49 -0.15
CA CYS A 122 2.31 -14.61 -1.02
C CYS A 122 2.51 -15.95 -0.31
N ARG A 123 1.83 -16.98 -0.82
CA ARG A 123 2.06 -18.34 -0.32
C ARG A 123 3.39 -18.92 -0.82
N ARG A 124 3.78 -18.63 -2.08
CA ARG A 124 4.97 -19.26 -2.70
C ARG A 124 5.73 -18.36 -3.68
N GLY A 125 5.08 -17.66 -4.61
CA GLY A 125 5.77 -16.97 -5.68
C GLY A 125 4.95 -15.85 -6.32
N GLY A 126 5.59 -15.07 -7.22
CA GLY A 126 5.01 -13.90 -7.87
C GLY A 126 5.16 -12.60 -7.08
N ASN A 127 5.82 -12.65 -5.94
CA ASN A 127 6.03 -11.53 -5.04
C ASN A 127 6.97 -10.46 -5.66
N THR A 128 8.07 -10.84 -6.32
CA THR A 128 8.98 -9.88 -6.97
C THR A 128 8.26 -9.06 -8.04
N ALA A 129 7.52 -9.73 -8.94
CA ALA A 129 6.75 -9.03 -9.96
C ALA A 129 5.69 -8.09 -9.35
N SER A 130 5.02 -8.52 -8.30
CA SER A 130 4.05 -7.69 -7.58
C SER A 130 4.71 -6.50 -6.87
N TYR A 131 5.86 -6.71 -6.27
CA TYR A 131 6.66 -5.66 -5.62
C TYR A 131 7.09 -4.59 -6.63
N ASP A 132 7.59 -4.99 -7.79
CA ASP A 132 8.00 -4.08 -8.86
C ASP A 132 6.83 -3.24 -9.37
N VAL A 133 5.66 -3.84 -9.55
CA VAL A 133 4.45 -3.11 -10.00
C VAL A 133 4.08 -2.02 -9.00
N LEU A 134 4.03 -2.34 -7.71
CA LEU A 134 3.63 -1.40 -6.67
C LEU A 134 4.64 -0.25 -6.49
N ASN A 135 5.93 -0.52 -6.55
CA ASN A 135 6.96 0.51 -6.39
C ASN A 135 6.99 1.55 -7.53
N LYS A 136 6.47 1.20 -8.71
CA LYS A 136 6.40 2.14 -9.85
C LYS A 136 5.50 3.35 -9.58
N TYR A 137 4.47 3.22 -8.75
CA TYR A 137 3.63 4.36 -8.35
C TYR A 137 4.45 5.41 -7.59
N PHE A 138 5.33 4.95 -6.71
CA PHE A 138 6.16 5.84 -5.88
C PHE A 138 7.24 6.52 -6.72
N THR A 139 8.00 5.74 -7.48
CA THR A 139 9.09 6.27 -8.29
C THR A 139 8.61 7.27 -9.34
N MET A 140 7.42 7.06 -9.93
CA MET A 140 6.82 8.01 -10.86
C MET A 140 6.42 9.34 -10.20
N CYS A 141 6.12 9.32 -8.91
CA CYS A 141 5.68 10.50 -8.15
C CYS A 141 6.80 11.18 -7.35
N GLY A 142 8.07 10.82 -7.58
CA GLY A 142 9.21 11.42 -6.89
C GLY A 142 9.31 11.04 -5.42
N MET A 143 8.63 9.96 -5.01
CA MET A 143 8.69 9.44 -3.65
C MET A 143 9.92 8.53 -3.49
N PRO A 144 10.77 8.75 -2.48
CA PRO A 144 11.80 7.78 -2.13
C PRO A 144 11.14 6.47 -1.69
N VAL A 145 11.65 5.35 -2.20
CA VAL A 145 11.14 4.02 -1.84
C VAL A 145 11.95 3.47 -0.67
N ALA A 146 11.28 3.25 0.47
CA ALA A 146 11.92 2.63 1.62
C ALA A 146 12.15 1.13 1.36
N SER A 147 13.36 0.69 1.66
CA SER A 147 13.76 -0.70 1.65
C SER A 147 14.12 -1.17 3.06
N SER A 148 14.19 -2.49 3.23
CA SER A 148 14.60 -3.13 4.45
C SER A 148 15.89 -3.93 4.23
N GLN A 149 16.14 -4.94 5.05
CA GLN A 149 17.26 -5.87 4.87
C GLN A 149 17.13 -6.78 3.64
N TYR A 150 15.90 -6.89 3.11
CA TYR A 150 15.54 -7.63 1.90
C TYR A 150 14.36 -6.92 1.21
N TRP A 151 13.83 -7.45 0.11
CA TRP A 151 12.56 -6.96 -0.44
C TRP A 151 11.43 -7.15 0.57
N ASN A 152 10.53 -6.21 0.69
CA ASN A 152 9.46 -6.19 1.70
C ASN A 152 8.39 -7.25 1.41
N MET A 153 8.73 -8.49 1.66
CA MET A 153 7.92 -9.67 1.35
C MET A 153 7.71 -10.52 2.59
N VAL A 154 6.51 -11.10 2.67
CA VAL A 154 6.14 -12.03 3.75
C VAL A 154 5.44 -13.23 3.14
N TYR A 155 5.75 -14.42 3.63
CA TYR A 155 5.23 -15.67 3.13
C TYR A 155 4.21 -16.28 4.09
N GLY A 156 3.12 -16.83 3.53
CA GLY A 156 2.10 -17.55 4.27
C GLY A 156 0.79 -17.63 3.48
N GLY A 157 0.05 -18.72 3.66
CA GLY A 157 -1.31 -18.91 3.14
C GLY A 157 -2.39 -18.54 4.15
N SER A 158 -2.01 -18.37 5.43
CA SER A 158 -2.87 -17.92 6.53
C SER A 158 -2.12 -16.94 7.43
N PRO A 159 -2.81 -16.17 8.29
CA PRO A 159 -2.17 -15.31 9.28
C PRO A 159 -1.22 -16.07 10.21
N GLU A 160 -1.56 -17.27 10.61
CA GLU A 160 -0.75 -18.13 11.47
C GLU A 160 0.56 -18.52 10.79
N GLU A 161 0.51 -18.89 9.51
CA GLU A 161 1.71 -19.18 8.72
C GLU A 161 2.61 -17.94 8.55
N VAL A 162 2.01 -16.74 8.41
CA VAL A 162 2.78 -15.47 8.38
C VAL A 162 3.53 -15.25 9.68
N LEU A 163 2.94 -15.60 10.83
CA LEU A 163 3.61 -15.49 12.14
C LEU A 163 4.80 -16.44 12.29
N GLU A 164 4.86 -17.51 11.49
CA GLU A 164 5.99 -18.43 11.42
C GLU A 164 7.09 -17.97 10.44
N ASP A 165 6.80 -17.03 9.56
CA ASP A 165 7.78 -16.41 8.65
C ASP A 165 8.64 -15.38 9.40
N LYS A 166 9.60 -15.89 10.17
CA LYS A 166 10.46 -15.06 11.02
C LYS A 166 11.30 -14.06 10.22
N GLU A 167 11.74 -14.43 9.02
CA GLU A 167 12.49 -13.55 8.13
C GLU A 167 11.60 -12.43 7.57
N GLY A 168 10.41 -12.77 7.08
CA GLY A 168 9.44 -11.79 6.59
C GLY A 168 9.01 -10.80 7.67
N LEU A 169 8.71 -11.27 8.89
CA LEU A 169 8.40 -10.39 10.02
C LEU A 169 9.60 -9.52 10.42
N GLN A 170 10.83 -10.07 10.40
CA GLN A 170 12.01 -9.26 10.65
C GLN A 170 12.23 -8.21 9.57
N THR A 171 11.88 -8.52 8.31
CA THR A 171 11.88 -7.57 7.20
C THR A 171 10.90 -6.41 7.46
N MET A 172 9.70 -6.70 7.99
CA MET A 172 8.73 -5.67 8.40
C MET A 172 9.27 -4.79 9.53
N ARG A 173 9.89 -5.40 10.55
CA ARG A 173 10.53 -4.63 11.64
C ARG A 173 11.68 -3.75 11.16
N THR A 174 12.49 -4.24 10.22
CA THR A 174 13.58 -3.45 9.65
C THR A 174 13.06 -2.30 8.79
N LEU A 175 11.96 -2.51 8.07
CA LEU A 175 11.29 -1.46 7.29
C LEU A 175 10.73 -0.34 8.19
N GLY A 176 10.27 -0.68 9.40
CA GLY A 176 9.67 0.27 10.34
C GLY A 176 10.67 1.12 11.12
N ARG A 177 11.94 0.74 11.12
CA ARG A 177 13.06 1.47 11.77
C ARG A 177 13.74 2.45 10.84
#